data_fc346ba88dcba3c209e0dbb8642f58b1
#
_entry.id   fc346ba88dcba3c209e0dbb8642f58b1
#
_cell.length_a   1.000
_cell.length_b   1.000
_cell.length_c   1.000
_cell.angle_alpha   90.00
_cell.angle_beta   90.00
_cell.angle_gamma   90.00
#
_symmetry.space_group_name_H-M   'P 1'
#
loop_
_entity.id
_entity.type
_entity.pdbx_description
1 polymer ?
#
loop_
_entity_poly.entity_id
_entity_poly.type
_entity_poly.pdbx_seq_one_letter_code
_entity_poly.pdbx_strand_id
1 'polypeptide(L)' 'MAKGSNIVHQYFKKEFEEAKILVKVNPYHLTGMEITVLPTGEVQQRKLQFDEEIFDDLAADGFTEASPLEFNLYFSGLA' A
#
# COMPACT_ATOMS: atom_id res chain seq x y z
N MET A 1 4.16 17.96 20.40
CA MET A 1 4.32 17.81 19.79
C MET A 1 4.52 17.22 18.96
N ALA A 2 4.20 17.05 18.76
CA ALA A 2 4.40 16.49 17.85
C ALA A 2 5.07 16.57 17.08
N LYS A 3 5.27 16.66 16.95
CA LYS A 3 5.78 16.72 16.26
C LYS A 3 6.10 16.32 15.19
N GLY A 4 6.08 16.73 15.02
CA GLY A 4 6.60 16.86 13.71
C GLY A 4 6.66 15.65 12.87
N SER A 5 6.24 14.59 13.32
CA SER A 5 6.31 13.33 12.60
C SER A 5 4.98 12.94 11.99
N ASN A 6 4.12 13.90 11.73
CA ASN A 6 2.81 13.61 11.16
C ASN A 6 2.90 13.39 9.65
N ILE A 7 3.58 12.33 9.27
CA ILE A 7 3.65 11.93 7.87
C ILE A 7 2.35 11.21 7.51
N VAL A 8 1.62 11.78 6.58
CA VAL A 8 0.40 11.15 6.09
C VAL A 8 0.76 10.22 4.95
N HIS A 9 0.66 8.94 5.21
CA HIS A 9 0.93 7.93 4.18
C HIS A 9 -0.24 7.88 3.19
N GLN A 10 0.09 7.49 1.97
CA GLN A 10 -0.90 7.28 0.93
C GLN A 10 -1.09 5.78 0.75
N TYR A 11 -2.34 5.38 0.54
CA TYR A 11 -2.69 3.97 0.43
C TYR A 11 -3.39 3.74 -0.89
N PHE A 12 -3.02 2.65 -1.57
CA PHE A 12 -3.56 2.30 -2.88
C PHE A 12 -3.86 0.82 -2.93
N LYS A 13 -4.75 0.46 -3.83
CA LYS A 13 -5.09 -0.95 -4.04
C LYS A 13 -5.41 -1.21 -5.49
N LYS A 14 -5.23 -2.47 -5.87
CA LYS A 14 -5.67 -2.96 -7.16
C LYS A 14 -6.18 -4.38 -6.96
N GLU A 15 -7.38 -4.64 -7.44
CA GLU A 15 -7.98 -5.96 -7.30
C GLU A 15 -7.95 -6.69 -8.65
N PHE A 16 -7.50 -7.93 -8.60
CA PHE A 16 -7.51 -8.86 -9.73
C PHE A 16 -8.52 -9.94 -9.45
N GLU A 17 -8.81 -10.77 -10.46
CA GLU A 17 -9.73 -11.88 -10.25
C GLU A 17 -9.22 -12.85 -9.18
N GLU A 18 -7.91 -13.02 -9.11
CA GLU A 18 -7.29 -14.03 -8.25
C GLU A 18 -6.41 -13.45 -7.16
N ALA A 19 -6.28 -12.13 -7.08
CA ALA A 19 -5.38 -11.53 -6.10
C ALA A 19 -5.76 -10.09 -5.83
N LYS A 20 -5.24 -9.56 -4.73
CA LYS A 20 -5.42 -8.16 -4.37
C LYS A 20 -4.08 -7.63 -3.93
N ILE A 21 -3.71 -6.45 -4.42
CA ILE A 21 -2.47 -5.80 -4.03
C ILE A 21 -2.79 -4.49 -3.33
N LEU A 22 -2.18 -4.28 -2.18
CA LEU A 22 -2.29 -3.03 -1.44
C LEU A 22 -0.90 -2.44 -1.29
N VAL A 23 -0.80 -1.13 -1.44
CA VAL A 23 0.47 -0.42 -1.36
C VAL A 23 0.33 0.76 -0.41
N LYS A 24 1.28 0.87 0.49
CA LYS A 24 1.40 2.01 1.39
C LYS A 24 2.64 2.79 0.98
N VAL A 25 2.49 4.08 0.76
CA VAL A 25 3.58 4.94 0.30
C VAL A 25 3.82 6.06 1.29
N ASN A 26 5.07 6.22 1.72
CA ASN A 26 5.50 7.40 2.45
C ASN A 26 5.88 8.46 1.42
N PRO A 27 5.10 9.55 1.30
CA PRO A 27 5.33 10.52 0.22
C PRO A 27 6.59 11.38 0.40
N TYR A 28 7.16 11.39 1.59
CA TYR A 28 8.37 12.18 1.85
C TYR A 28 9.63 11.39 1.58
N HIS A 29 9.66 10.15 2.01
CA HIS A 29 10.86 9.31 1.87
C HIS A 29 10.78 8.36 0.68
N LEU A 30 9.63 8.28 0.04
CA LEU A 30 9.38 7.41 -1.12
C LEU A 30 9.69 5.96 -0.80
N THR A 31 9.35 5.56 0.41
CA THR A 31 9.44 4.17 0.85
C THR A 31 8.03 3.67 1.14
N GLY A 32 7.89 2.38 1.21
CA GLY A 32 6.59 1.83 1.53
C GLY A 32 6.59 0.33 1.63
N MET A 33 5.38 -0.21 1.57
CA MET A 33 5.18 -1.63 1.72
C MET A 33 4.10 -2.10 0.76
N GLU A 34 4.32 -3.25 0.19
CA GLU A 34 3.34 -3.90 -0.67
C GLU A 34 2.81 -5.14 0.02
N ILE A 35 1.50 -5.29 0.01
CA ILE A 35 0.83 -6.49 0.51
C ILE A 35 0.14 -7.14 -0.68
N THR A 36 0.42 -8.42 -0.88
CA THR A 36 -0.27 -9.23 -1.89
C THR A 36 -1.12 -10.27 -1.18
N VAL A 37 -2.42 -10.24 -1.44
CA VAL A 37 -3.37 -11.19 -0.88
C VAL A 37 -3.70 -12.20 -1.97
N LEU A 38 -3.35 -13.45 -1.73
CA LEU A 38 -3.54 -14.54 -2.69
C LEU A 38 -4.94 -15.15 -2.55
N PRO A 39 -5.41 -15.87 -3.58
CA PRO A 39 -6.75 -16.49 -3.52
C PRO A 39 -6.91 -17.49 -2.37
N THR A 40 -5.81 -18.06 -1.92
CA THR A 40 -5.81 -18.98 -0.78
C THR A 40 -5.99 -18.28 0.55
N GLY A 41 -5.94 -16.95 0.56
CA GLY A 41 -5.95 -16.17 1.78
C GLY A 41 -4.56 -15.86 2.33
N GLU A 42 -3.53 -16.42 1.71
CA GLU A 42 -2.16 -16.12 2.12
C GLU A 42 -1.84 -14.67 1.83
N VAL A 43 -1.14 -14.02 2.75
CA VAL A 43 -0.75 -12.62 2.64
C VAL A 43 0.77 -12.55 2.60
N GLN A 44 1.29 -11.91 1.56
CA GLN A 44 2.72 -11.69 1.40
C GLN A 44 3.00 -10.20 1.56
N GLN A 45 4.08 -9.87 2.25
CA GLN A 45 4.47 -8.49 2.50
C GLN A 45 5.87 -8.25 2.00
N ARG A 46 6.09 -7.07 1.43
CA ARG A 46 7.40 -6.70 0.91
C ARG A 46 7.64 -5.22 1.11
N LYS A 47 8.81 -4.87 1.63
CA LYS A 47 9.22 -3.47 1.72
C LYS A 47 9.76 -3.02 0.37
N LEU A 48 9.39 -1.80 -0.02
CA LEU A 48 9.77 -1.25 -1.30
C LEU A 48 10.34 0.15 -1.13
N GLN A 49 11.18 0.52 -2.09
CA GLN A 49 11.62 1.88 -2.25
C GLN A 49 11.17 2.34 -3.62
N PHE A 50 10.59 3.53 -3.68
CA PHE A 50 9.99 4.06 -4.90
C PHE A 50 10.78 5.26 -5.39
N ASP A 51 10.54 5.63 -6.65
CA ASP A 51 11.02 6.91 -7.15
C ASP A 51 9.91 7.95 -7.07
N GLU A 52 10.20 9.17 -7.46
CA GLU A 52 9.25 10.27 -7.32
C GLU A 52 8.06 10.18 -8.28
N GLU A 53 8.09 9.25 -9.23
CA GLU A 53 7.01 9.04 -10.18
C GLU A 53 6.01 7.98 -9.70
N ILE A 54 6.18 7.49 -8.46
CA ILE A 54 5.37 6.37 -7.97
C ILE A 54 3.87 6.63 -8.08
N PHE A 55 3.42 7.85 -7.81
CA PHE A 55 1.99 8.13 -7.85
C PHE A 55 1.45 8.08 -9.26
N ASP A 56 2.22 8.57 -10.23
CA ASP A 56 1.83 8.46 -11.64
C ASP A 56 1.86 7.01 -12.09
N ASP A 57 2.86 6.26 -11.67
CA ASP A 57 2.98 4.85 -12.01
C ASP A 57 1.83 4.03 -11.47
N LEU A 58 1.43 4.27 -10.23
CA LEU A 58 0.30 3.56 -9.63
C LEU A 58 -1.00 3.87 -10.38
N ALA A 59 -1.21 5.13 -10.73
CA ALA A 59 -2.39 5.51 -11.49
C ALA A 59 -2.40 4.87 -12.87
N ALA A 60 -1.24 4.84 -13.53
CA ALA A 60 -1.12 4.23 -14.85
C ALA A 60 -1.38 2.72 -14.79
N ASP A 61 -1.02 2.08 -13.68
CA ASP A 61 -1.22 0.66 -13.50
C ASP A 61 -2.63 0.31 -13.03
N GLY A 62 -3.50 1.30 -12.86
CA GLY A 62 -4.89 1.05 -12.48
C GLY A 62 -5.14 0.94 -11.00
N PHE A 63 -4.20 1.37 -10.17
CA PHE A 63 -4.42 1.41 -8.73
C PHE A 63 -5.37 2.55 -8.38
N THR A 64 -6.20 2.32 -7.35
CA THR A 64 -7.11 3.32 -6.80
C THR A 64 -6.77 3.56 -5.34
N GLU A 65 -7.31 4.64 -4.77
CA GLU A 65 -7.06 4.92 -3.36
C GLU A 65 -7.69 3.84 -2.48
N ALA A 66 -6.97 3.50 -1.41
CA ALA A 66 -7.45 2.59 -0.38
C ALA A 66 -7.46 3.31 0.96
N SER A 67 -8.23 2.79 1.90
CA SER A 67 -8.23 3.36 3.24
C SER A 67 -7.07 2.81 4.06
N PRO A 68 -6.55 3.59 5.01
CA PRO A 68 -5.55 3.06 5.94
C PRO A 68 -6.06 1.85 6.70
N LEU A 69 -7.34 1.84 7.02
CA LEU A 69 -7.94 0.73 7.75
C LEU A 69 -7.87 -0.57 6.95
N GLU A 70 -8.20 -0.50 5.69
CA GLU A 70 -8.16 -1.68 4.82
C GLU A 70 -6.74 -2.25 4.74
N PHE A 71 -5.75 -1.39 4.54
CA PHE A 71 -4.37 -1.83 4.50
C PHE A 71 -3.97 -2.48 5.83
N ASN A 72 -4.31 -1.83 6.93
CA ASN A 72 -3.90 -2.31 8.24
C ASN A 72 -4.56 -3.63 8.64
N LEU A 73 -5.76 -3.89 8.17
CA LEU A 73 -6.41 -5.17 8.41
C LEU A 73 -5.58 -6.33 7.86
N TYR A 74 -5.10 -6.18 6.62
CA TYR A 74 -4.25 -7.21 6.02
C TYR A 74 -2.85 -7.21 6.61
N PHE A 75 -2.31 -6.02 6.88
CA PHE A 75 -0.97 -5.91 7.43
C PHE A 75 -0.86 -6.57 8.80
N SER A 76 -1.89 -6.45 9.62
CA SER A 76 -1.88 -7.01 10.97
C SER A 76 -2.35 -8.47 11.00
N GLY A 77 -2.81 -9.00 9.88
CA GLY A 77 -3.28 -10.38 9.82
C GLY A 77 -4.69 -10.58 10.34
N LEU A 78 -5.46 -9.50 10.45
CA LEU A 78 -6.83 -9.57 10.96
C LEU A 78 -7.88 -9.81 9.87
N ALA A 79 -7.48 -9.69 8.63
CA ALA A 79 -8.41 -9.89 7.53
C ALA A 79 -8.46 -11.34 7.08
#